data_241e03c064190dabb663757dc3de33a0
#
_entry.id   241e03c064190dabb663757dc3de33a0
#
_cell.length_a   1.000
_cell.length_b   1.000
_cell.length_c   1.000
_cell.angle_alpha   90.00
_cell.angle_beta   90.00
_cell.angle_gamma   90.00
#
_symmetry.space_group_name_H-M   'P 1'
#
loop_
_entity.id
_entity.type
_entity.pdbx_description
1 polymer ?
#
loop_
_entity_poly.entity_id
_entity_poly.type
_entity_poly.pdbx_seq_one_letter_code
_entity_poly.pdbx_strand_id
1 'polypeptide(L)'
;MYPHQTERLEAALEAFGVDALVATSAADVAYLTGFWSLSRAVFDAEVFAVYGKTGTALVIPTIDAPALAAGDAAADHVVCHGRFYVNLAERADEAARRAARLAAGPSDTAADALVQVLAALGLRGARVGLDDAALSRAAAGAIAARLAGVRITPAVGIVARARAVKGPWEIDCLAQALRIAEESIHAVLGELKAGTTEREAVEIHEHAVAARNATPYATTITFGENTALPAAYPTERALRAGDLVRFDLGCIFKGYRGDVARMAVLGEPDVRGQRAYDAVEAGVQAGLDAIRPGVHGGAVFEAAVAGVRAAGLPEFRRHHAGHGIGLEPAEAPWLRPGGDPLEAGMVLRVETPYYELGGFGVNVKETVLVTRGGGTVVNRSHRGLVILD
;
A
#
# COMPACT_ATOMS: atom_id res chain seq x y z
N MET A 1 -0.92 18.84 -1.24
CA MET A 1 0.38 18.13 -1.34
C MET A 1 1.34 18.73 -0.33
N TYR A 2 2.16 17.93 0.33
CA TYR A 2 3.16 18.40 1.29
C TYR A 2 4.45 18.80 0.58
N PRO A 3 5.24 19.76 1.13
CA PRO A 3 6.48 20.24 0.50
C PRO A 3 7.44 19.11 0.10
N HIS A 4 7.63 18.12 0.98
CA HIS A 4 8.46 16.95 0.69
C HIS A 4 8.02 16.18 -0.56
N GLN A 5 6.70 15.99 -0.74
CA GLN A 5 6.15 15.33 -1.92
C GLN A 5 6.42 16.15 -3.19
N THR A 6 6.28 17.48 -3.12
CA THR A 6 6.58 18.37 -4.24
C THR A 6 8.04 18.25 -4.67
N GLU A 7 8.99 18.35 -3.74
CA GLU A 7 10.42 18.22 -4.02
C GLU A 7 10.77 16.88 -4.67
N ARG A 8 10.20 15.78 -4.18
CA ARG A 8 10.42 14.44 -4.73
C ARG A 8 9.82 14.26 -6.13
N LEU A 9 8.64 14.84 -6.37
CA LEU A 9 8.00 14.81 -7.69
C LEU A 9 8.78 15.62 -8.71
N GLU A 10 9.24 16.82 -8.37
CA GLU A 10 10.06 17.65 -9.26
C GLU A 10 11.36 16.94 -9.65
N ALA A 11 12.04 16.32 -8.67
CA ALA A 11 13.22 15.52 -8.95
C ALA A 11 12.91 14.30 -9.85
N ALA A 12 11.74 13.66 -9.67
CA ALA A 12 11.32 12.55 -10.52
C ALA A 12 10.99 13.02 -11.95
N LEU A 13 10.29 14.15 -12.13
CA LEU A 13 10.04 14.75 -13.44
C LEU A 13 11.34 15.04 -14.19
N GLU A 14 12.33 15.62 -13.50
CA GLU A 14 13.63 15.93 -14.07
C GLU A 14 14.37 14.64 -14.50
N ALA A 15 14.41 13.64 -13.64
CA ALA A 15 15.05 12.36 -13.91
C ALA A 15 14.43 11.61 -15.11
N PHE A 16 13.11 11.76 -15.34
CA PHE A 16 12.41 11.20 -16.49
C PHE A 16 12.43 12.12 -17.72
N GLY A 17 12.93 13.34 -17.59
CA GLY A 17 13.02 14.32 -18.67
C GLY A 17 11.66 14.79 -19.18
N VAL A 18 10.65 14.86 -18.31
CA VAL A 18 9.28 15.30 -18.64
C VAL A 18 8.93 16.60 -17.93
N ASP A 19 8.03 17.37 -18.50
CA ASP A 19 7.63 18.69 -17.99
C ASP A 19 6.39 18.58 -17.07
N ALA A 20 5.62 17.50 -17.25
CA ALA A 20 4.45 17.14 -16.44
C ALA A 20 4.21 15.64 -16.49
N LEU A 21 3.36 15.15 -15.59
CA LEU A 21 2.94 13.73 -15.56
C LEU A 21 1.42 13.61 -15.51
N VAL A 22 0.92 12.49 -16.02
CA VAL A 22 -0.44 12.00 -15.87
C VAL A 22 -0.36 10.69 -15.06
N ALA A 23 -0.91 10.72 -13.86
CA ALA A 23 -1.01 9.57 -12.98
C ALA A 23 -2.39 8.90 -13.13
N THR A 24 -2.41 7.58 -13.18
CA THR A 24 -3.61 6.79 -13.45
C THR A 24 -3.96 5.77 -12.37
N SER A 25 -3.02 5.41 -11.49
CA SER A 25 -3.32 4.52 -10.35
C SER A 25 -4.06 5.26 -9.23
N ALA A 26 -4.88 4.56 -8.44
CA ALA A 26 -5.58 5.16 -7.31
C ALA A 26 -4.61 5.75 -6.27
N ALA A 27 -3.51 5.06 -6.00
CA ALA A 27 -2.49 5.52 -5.06
C ALA A 27 -1.76 6.77 -5.55
N ASP A 28 -1.44 6.85 -6.85
CA ASP A 28 -0.75 8.00 -7.42
C ASP A 28 -1.66 9.23 -7.50
N VAL A 29 -2.93 9.03 -7.88
CA VAL A 29 -3.95 10.10 -7.83
C VAL A 29 -4.08 10.63 -6.40
N ALA A 30 -4.19 9.74 -5.42
CA ALA A 30 -4.28 10.15 -4.01
C ALA A 30 -3.00 10.85 -3.51
N TYR A 31 -1.82 10.38 -3.92
CA TYR A 31 -0.55 11.03 -3.58
C TYR A 31 -0.46 12.47 -4.09
N LEU A 32 -0.93 12.70 -5.31
CA LEU A 32 -0.89 14.02 -5.96
C LEU A 32 -1.95 14.98 -5.44
N THR A 33 -3.14 14.47 -5.04
CA THR A 33 -4.32 15.31 -4.83
C THR A 33 -5.02 15.11 -3.48
N GLY A 34 -4.72 14.04 -2.77
CA GLY A 34 -5.47 13.60 -1.59
C GLY A 34 -6.82 12.95 -1.91
N PHE A 35 -7.19 12.79 -3.18
CA PHE A 35 -8.50 12.28 -3.59
C PHE A 35 -8.50 10.75 -3.76
N TRP A 36 -9.40 10.09 -3.04
CA TRP A 36 -9.74 8.68 -3.20
C TRP A 36 -11.11 8.54 -3.85
N SER A 37 -11.16 8.03 -5.07
CA SER A 37 -12.39 7.85 -5.83
C SER A 37 -13.08 6.54 -5.44
N LEU A 38 -14.31 6.63 -4.92
CA LEU A 38 -15.14 5.47 -4.66
C LEU A 38 -15.61 4.82 -5.96
N SER A 39 -15.96 5.61 -6.97
CA SER A 39 -16.43 5.09 -8.25
C SER A 39 -15.34 4.31 -8.97
N ARG A 40 -14.06 4.72 -8.84
CA ARG A 40 -12.94 3.93 -9.31
C ARG A 40 -12.83 2.60 -8.56
N ALA A 41 -12.94 2.62 -7.24
CA ALA A 41 -12.79 1.41 -6.43
C ALA A 41 -13.90 0.37 -6.67
N VAL A 42 -15.13 0.83 -7.00
CA VAL A 42 -16.31 -0.05 -7.15
C VAL A 42 -16.60 -0.38 -8.62
N PHE A 43 -16.42 0.57 -9.53
CA PHE A 43 -16.85 0.46 -10.93
C PHE A 43 -15.69 0.52 -11.92
N ASP A 44 -14.43 0.55 -11.44
CA ASP A 44 -13.23 0.74 -12.27
C ASP A 44 -13.28 1.99 -13.16
N ALA A 45 -13.92 3.06 -12.64
CA ALA A 45 -14.06 4.30 -13.37
C ALA A 45 -12.70 4.98 -13.60
N GLU A 46 -12.55 5.63 -14.75
CA GLU A 46 -11.32 6.34 -15.12
C GLU A 46 -11.16 7.61 -14.28
N VAL A 47 -10.06 7.72 -13.56
CA VAL A 47 -9.68 8.88 -12.75
C VAL A 47 -8.21 9.18 -13.01
N PHE A 48 -7.88 10.43 -13.35
CA PHE A 48 -6.51 10.85 -13.62
C PHE A 48 -6.14 12.06 -12.77
N ALA A 49 -4.89 12.10 -12.33
CA ALA A 49 -4.31 13.32 -11.80
C ALA A 49 -3.19 13.79 -12.74
N VAL A 50 -3.14 15.08 -12.99
CA VAL A 50 -2.06 15.72 -13.75
C VAL A 50 -1.27 16.59 -12.79
N TYR A 51 0.05 16.46 -12.82
CA TYR A 51 0.98 17.30 -12.08
C TYR A 51 1.99 17.93 -13.03
N GLY A 52 2.16 19.21 -12.93
CA GLY A 52 3.16 19.98 -13.66
C GLY A 52 3.58 21.24 -12.88
N LYS A 53 4.62 21.91 -13.31
CA LYS A 53 5.11 23.14 -12.66
C LYS A 53 4.06 24.25 -12.55
N THR A 54 3.05 24.23 -13.41
CA THR A 54 1.95 25.20 -13.45
C THR A 54 0.77 24.86 -12.56
N GLY A 55 0.78 23.68 -11.92
CA GLY A 55 -0.27 23.26 -11.00
C GLY A 55 -0.65 21.80 -11.13
N THR A 56 -1.72 21.47 -10.44
CA THR A 56 -2.29 20.12 -10.34
C THR A 56 -3.71 20.10 -10.89
N ALA A 57 -4.08 19.05 -11.64
CA ALA A 57 -5.45 18.88 -12.09
C ALA A 57 -5.98 17.47 -11.84
N LEU A 58 -7.31 17.37 -11.74
CA LEU A 58 -8.04 16.12 -11.61
C LEU A 58 -9.03 15.93 -12.76
N VAL A 59 -9.09 14.72 -13.27
CA VAL A 59 -10.13 14.20 -14.13
C VAL A 59 -10.89 13.14 -13.34
N ILE A 60 -12.18 13.33 -13.13
CA ILE A 60 -13.03 12.43 -12.34
C ILE A 60 -14.36 12.15 -13.03
N PRO A 61 -14.99 10.99 -12.82
CA PRO A 61 -16.37 10.82 -13.25
C PRO A 61 -17.31 11.76 -12.48
N THR A 62 -18.34 12.24 -13.15
CA THR A 62 -19.27 13.25 -12.59
C THR A 62 -19.93 12.80 -11.29
N ILE A 63 -20.13 11.50 -11.08
CA ILE A 63 -20.67 10.93 -9.83
C ILE A 63 -19.78 11.24 -8.60
N ASP A 64 -18.48 11.45 -8.80
CA ASP A 64 -17.54 11.74 -7.71
C ASP A 64 -17.47 13.23 -7.35
N ALA A 65 -18.07 14.13 -8.14
CA ALA A 65 -18.02 15.57 -7.90
C ALA A 65 -18.53 16.00 -6.50
N PRO A 66 -19.62 15.41 -5.95
CA PRO A 66 -20.05 15.71 -4.58
C PRO A 66 -19.03 15.33 -3.51
N ALA A 67 -18.42 14.14 -3.63
CA ALA A 67 -17.42 13.66 -2.68
C ALA A 67 -16.16 14.53 -2.72
N LEU A 68 -15.69 14.90 -3.92
CA LEU A 68 -14.57 15.82 -4.09
C LEU A 68 -14.86 17.20 -3.47
N ALA A 69 -16.07 17.74 -3.70
CA ALA A 69 -16.43 19.07 -3.23
C ALA A 69 -16.56 19.14 -1.70
N ALA A 70 -16.95 18.05 -1.05
CA ALA A 70 -17.09 17.92 0.40
C ALA A 70 -15.79 17.55 1.13
N GLY A 71 -14.78 17.08 0.40
CA GLY A 71 -13.49 16.63 0.97
C GLY A 71 -12.39 17.69 0.92
N ASP A 72 -11.22 17.32 1.44
CA ASP A 72 -10.02 18.16 1.53
C ASP A 72 -9.07 17.99 0.32
N ALA A 73 -9.51 17.26 -0.71
CA ALA A 73 -8.70 17.04 -1.90
C ALA A 73 -8.43 18.35 -2.65
N ALA A 74 -7.17 18.57 -3.03
CA ALA A 74 -6.71 19.80 -3.65
C ALA A 74 -6.27 19.56 -5.10
N ALA A 75 -6.89 20.32 -6.01
CA ALA A 75 -6.44 20.45 -7.39
C ALA A 75 -6.82 21.85 -7.89
N ASP A 76 -5.93 22.47 -8.69
CA ASP A 76 -6.17 23.81 -9.25
C ASP A 76 -7.25 23.77 -10.32
N HIS A 77 -7.31 22.64 -11.06
CA HIS A 77 -8.33 22.40 -12.07
C HIS A 77 -8.98 21.04 -11.88
N VAL A 78 -10.31 20.99 -12.04
CA VAL A 78 -11.07 19.74 -12.02
C VAL A 78 -12.00 19.72 -13.22
N VAL A 79 -11.96 18.63 -14.00
CA VAL A 79 -12.87 18.38 -15.09
C VAL A 79 -13.55 17.04 -14.89
N CYS A 80 -14.90 17.07 -14.89
CA CYS A 80 -15.70 15.85 -14.79
C CYS A 80 -15.93 15.23 -16.18
N HIS A 81 -16.12 13.91 -16.20
CA HIS A 81 -16.52 13.19 -17.42
C HIS A 81 -17.71 12.25 -17.17
N GLY A 82 -18.40 11.91 -18.25
CA GLY A 82 -19.62 11.11 -18.19
C GLY A 82 -20.78 11.87 -17.56
N ARG A 83 -22.01 11.41 -17.80
CA ARG A 83 -23.22 12.09 -17.35
C ARG A 83 -23.73 11.49 -16.06
N PHE A 84 -23.87 12.33 -15.03
CA PHE A 84 -24.54 11.99 -13.80
C PHE A 84 -25.36 13.20 -13.33
N TYR A 85 -26.62 12.98 -12.96
CA TYR A 85 -27.53 14.07 -12.63
C TYR A 85 -27.61 14.25 -11.10
N VAL A 86 -27.37 15.49 -10.66
CA VAL A 86 -27.55 15.91 -9.27
C VAL A 86 -28.54 17.08 -9.21
N ASN A 87 -29.38 17.10 -8.21
CA ASN A 87 -30.27 18.22 -7.94
C ASN A 87 -29.70 19.04 -6.78
N LEU A 88 -29.77 20.36 -6.91
CA LEU A 88 -29.33 21.29 -5.88
C LEU A 88 -30.53 21.69 -5.01
N ALA A 89 -30.44 21.53 -3.70
CA ALA A 89 -31.44 21.97 -2.78
C ALA A 89 -31.49 23.51 -2.69
N GLU A 90 -32.67 24.10 -2.38
CA GLU A 90 -32.85 25.55 -2.27
C GLU A 90 -31.88 26.18 -1.25
N ARG A 91 -31.62 25.49 -0.13
CA ARG A 91 -30.69 25.92 0.94
C ARG A 91 -29.39 25.11 0.93
N ALA A 92 -28.81 24.94 -0.25
CA ALA A 92 -27.53 24.23 -0.39
C ALA A 92 -26.37 25.05 0.22
N ASP A 93 -25.42 24.36 0.82
CA ASP A 93 -24.14 24.92 1.26
C ASP A 93 -23.16 25.15 0.09
N GLU A 94 -21.96 25.68 0.38
CA GLU A 94 -20.97 25.96 -0.66
C GLU A 94 -20.37 24.67 -1.27
N ALA A 95 -20.22 23.60 -0.49
CA ALA A 95 -19.76 22.33 -1.01
C ALA A 95 -20.73 21.74 -2.05
N ALA A 96 -22.03 21.74 -1.73
CA ALA A 96 -23.08 21.32 -2.66
C ALA A 96 -23.14 22.19 -3.92
N ARG A 97 -23.00 23.53 -3.78
CA ARG A 97 -22.92 24.43 -4.94
C ARG A 97 -21.68 24.19 -5.79
N ARG A 98 -20.54 23.95 -5.16
CA ARG A 98 -19.30 23.56 -5.86
C ARG A 98 -19.50 22.25 -6.64
N ALA A 99 -20.08 21.24 -6.00
CA ALA A 99 -20.40 19.96 -6.66
C ALA A 99 -21.29 20.15 -7.88
N ALA A 100 -22.37 20.95 -7.76
CA ALA A 100 -23.25 21.24 -8.88
C ALA A 100 -22.54 21.98 -10.03
N ARG A 101 -21.65 22.92 -9.73
CA ARG A 101 -20.83 23.59 -10.77
C ARG A 101 -19.90 22.60 -11.48
N LEU A 102 -19.24 21.71 -10.74
CA LEU A 102 -18.38 20.67 -11.33
C LEU A 102 -19.16 19.70 -12.24
N ALA A 103 -20.40 19.36 -11.83
CA ALA A 103 -21.27 18.48 -12.60
C ALA A 103 -21.96 19.14 -13.80
N ALA A 104 -21.91 20.44 -13.92
CA ALA A 104 -22.73 21.23 -14.89
C ALA A 104 -22.17 21.25 -16.33
N GLY A 105 -21.22 20.50 -16.68
CA GLY A 105 -20.69 20.51 -18.06
C GLY A 105 -19.59 19.47 -18.24
N PRO A 106 -19.92 18.19 -17.99
CA PRO A 106 -18.91 17.15 -18.06
C PRO A 106 -18.47 16.93 -19.51
N SER A 107 -17.23 16.52 -19.67
CA SER A 107 -16.75 15.96 -20.93
C SER A 107 -17.45 14.63 -21.21
N ASP A 108 -17.57 14.25 -22.48
CA ASP A 108 -18.18 12.97 -22.82
C ASP A 108 -17.33 11.78 -22.33
N THR A 109 -16.01 11.89 -22.43
CA THR A 109 -15.05 10.84 -22.00
C THR A 109 -13.96 11.38 -21.09
N ALA A 110 -13.31 10.49 -20.34
CA ALA A 110 -12.14 10.83 -19.53
C ALA A 110 -10.97 11.34 -20.37
N ALA A 111 -10.79 10.82 -21.58
CA ALA A 111 -9.76 11.28 -22.52
C ALA A 111 -10.03 12.73 -22.99
N ASP A 112 -11.28 13.10 -23.25
CA ASP A 112 -11.64 14.48 -23.58
C ASP A 112 -11.42 15.43 -22.40
N ALA A 113 -11.75 14.99 -21.18
CA ALA A 113 -11.48 15.72 -19.94
C ALA A 113 -9.97 15.91 -19.71
N LEU A 114 -9.15 14.89 -20.01
CA LEU A 114 -7.70 14.98 -19.91
C LEU A 114 -7.12 16.03 -20.87
N VAL A 115 -7.61 16.11 -22.11
CA VAL A 115 -7.22 17.17 -23.06
C VAL A 115 -7.52 18.55 -22.49
N GLN A 116 -8.68 18.73 -21.86
CA GLN A 116 -9.08 20.01 -21.26
C GLN A 116 -8.17 20.43 -20.10
N VAL A 117 -7.85 19.53 -19.18
CA VAL A 117 -6.96 19.88 -18.05
C VAL A 117 -5.54 20.13 -18.51
N LEU A 118 -5.01 19.39 -19.50
CA LEU A 118 -3.68 19.66 -20.08
C LEU A 118 -3.63 21.05 -20.74
N ALA A 119 -4.70 21.44 -21.39
CA ALA A 119 -4.82 22.78 -21.97
C ALA A 119 -4.93 23.87 -20.91
N ALA A 120 -5.71 23.64 -19.84
CA ALA A 120 -5.85 24.58 -18.71
C ALA A 120 -4.52 24.81 -17.97
N LEU A 121 -3.71 23.76 -17.85
CA LEU A 121 -2.35 23.86 -17.28
C LEU A 121 -1.30 24.41 -18.24
N GLY A 122 -1.67 24.78 -19.49
CA GLY A 122 -0.72 25.30 -20.48
C GLY A 122 0.26 24.28 -21.03
N LEU A 123 -0.04 22.98 -20.94
CA LEU A 123 0.85 21.86 -21.28
C LEU A 123 0.77 21.46 -22.77
N ARG A 124 0.18 22.29 -23.64
CA ARG A 124 0.20 22.06 -25.08
C ARG A 124 1.64 22.15 -25.59
N GLY A 125 2.12 21.06 -26.21
CA GLY A 125 3.50 20.97 -26.71
C GLY A 125 4.55 20.61 -25.65
N ALA A 126 4.18 20.47 -24.38
CA ALA A 126 5.05 19.96 -23.33
C ALA A 126 5.35 18.45 -23.53
N ARG A 127 6.40 17.97 -22.88
CA ARG A 127 6.69 16.54 -22.74
C ARG A 127 5.92 16.02 -21.53
N VAL A 128 4.89 15.24 -21.76
CA VAL A 128 4.01 14.72 -20.71
C VAL A 128 4.33 13.26 -20.47
N GLY A 129 4.76 12.92 -19.26
CA GLY A 129 4.89 11.54 -18.83
C GLY A 129 3.51 10.94 -18.58
N LEU A 130 3.22 9.78 -19.17
CA LEU A 130 2.02 9.01 -18.87
C LEU A 130 2.40 7.76 -18.07
N ASP A 131 1.93 7.68 -16.84
CA ASP A 131 1.94 6.43 -16.11
C ASP A 131 0.68 5.64 -16.49
N ASP A 132 0.82 4.68 -17.39
CA ASP A 132 -0.26 3.88 -17.94
C ASP A 132 -0.41 2.50 -17.27
N ALA A 133 0.33 2.24 -16.19
CA ALA A 133 0.33 0.94 -15.52
C ALA A 133 -1.06 0.50 -15.02
N ALA A 134 -1.94 1.44 -14.73
CA ALA A 134 -3.30 1.18 -14.26
C ALA A 134 -4.38 1.42 -15.33
N LEU A 135 -4.00 1.63 -16.59
CA LEU A 135 -4.95 1.82 -17.68
C LEU A 135 -5.35 0.50 -18.35
N SER A 136 -6.62 0.39 -18.68
CA SER A 136 -7.05 -0.62 -19.64
C SER A 136 -6.47 -0.31 -21.03
N ARG A 137 -6.31 -1.33 -21.86
CA ARG A 137 -5.87 -1.13 -23.26
C ARG A 137 -6.78 -0.18 -24.04
N ALA A 138 -8.09 -0.24 -23.78
CA ALA A 138 -9.07 0.64 -24.42
C ALA A 138 -8.86 2.11 -24.00
N ALA A 139 -8.68 2.36 -22.70
CA ALA A 139 -8.41 3.69 -22.15
C ALA A 139 -7.09 4.27 -22.70
N ALA A 140 -6.01 3.49 -22.70
CA ALA A 140 -4.73 3.90 -23.26
C ALA A 140 -4.85 4.28 -24.75
N GLY A 141 -5.59 3.48 -25.54
CA GLY A 141 -5.87 3.78 -26.94
C GLY A 141 -6.68 5.06 -27.15
N ALA A 142 -7.72 5.28 -26.33
CA ALA A 142 -8.54 6.49 -26.37
C ALA A 142 -7.71 7.75 -26.05
N ILE A 143 -6.87 7.67 -25.00
CA ILE A 143 -5.95 8.77 -24.61
C ILE A 143 -4.97 9.05 -25.74
N ALA A 144 -4.31 8.04 -26.31
CA ALA A 144 -3.35 8.21 -27.41
C ALA A 144 -3.98 8.89 -28.64
N ALA A 145 -5.22 8.51 -28.98
CA ALA A 145 -5.95 9.10 -30.11
C ALA A 145 -6.29 10.59 -29.87
N ARG A 146 -6.64 10.98 -28.63
CA ARG A 146 -7.03 12.35 -28.26
C ARG A 146 -5.82 13.26 -28.04
N LEU A 147 -4.69 12.72 -27.60
CA LEU A 147 -3.47 13.46 -27.32
C LEU A 147 -2.46 13.47 -28.46
N ALA A 148 -2.88 13.20 -29.70
CA ALA A 148 -2.01 13.17 -30.89
C ALA A 148 -1.13 14.45 -31.08
N GLY A 149 -1.52 15.58 -30.50
CA GLY A 149 -0.75 16.85 -30.49
C GLY A 149 0.13 17.07 -29.27
N VAL A 150 0.18 16.14 -28.32
CA VAL A 150 0.98 16.20 -27.09
C VAL A 150 2.13 15.19 -27.18
N ARG A 151 3.33 15.59 -26.76
CA ARG A 151 4.48 14.67 -26.73
C ARG A 151 4.38 13.76 -25.50
N ILE A 152 3.72 12.60 -25.66
CA ILE A 152 3.58 11.60 -24.60
C ILE A 152 4.85 10.76 -24.52
N THR A 153 5.36 10.57 -23.29
CA THR A 153 6.47 9.69 -22.96
C THR A 153 6.01 8.67 -21.93
N PRO A 154 6.27 7.37 -22.11
CA PRO A 154 6.02 6.39 -21.05
C PRO A 154 6.75 6.80 -19.77
N ALA A 155 6.03 6.82 -18.65
CA ALA A 155 6.56 7.27 -17.36
C ALA A 155 6.06 6.38 -16.19
N VAL A 156 5.91 5.08 -16.47
CA VAL A 156 5.55 4.09 -15.45
C VAL A 156 6.52 4.16 -14.27
N GLY A 157 5.96 4.28 -13.07
CA GLY A 157 6.74 4.31 -11.84
C GLY A 157 7.35 5.66 -11.48
N ILE A 158 7.07 6.74 -12.23
CA ILE A 158 7.57 8.09 -11.88
C ILE A 158 7.07 8.53 -10.49
N VAL A 159 5.79 8.35 -10.20
CA VAL A 159 5.20 8.69 -8.89
C VAL A 159 5.64 7.67 -7.83
N ALA A 160 5.71 6.39 -8.18
CA ALA A 160 6.20 5.36 -7.26
C ALA A 160 7.62 5.65 -6.76
N ARG A 161 8.50 6.21 -7.63
CA ARG A 161 9.84 6.65 -7.25
C ARG A 161 9.79 7.84 -6.26
N ALA A 162 8.89 8.80 -6.47
CA ALA A 162 8.69 9.89 -5.52
C ALA A 162 8.17 9.37 -4.18
N ARG A 163 7.20 8.44 -4.19
CA ARG A 163 6.60 7.83 -3.00
C ARG A 163 7.55 6.92 -2.22
N ALA A 164 8.60 6.39 -2.84
CA ALA A 164 9.52 5.45 -2.20
C ALA A 164 10.14 6.04 -0.91
N VAL A 165 10.49 7.33 -0.93
CA VAL A 165 11.00 8.06 0.24
C VAL A 165 9.86 8.86 0.88
N LYS A 166 9.54 8.53 2.12
CA LYS A 166 8.40 9.07 2.87
C LYS A 166 8.77 10.34 3.61
N GLY A 167 7.86 11.32 3.62
CA GLY A 167 7.94 12.49 4.49
C GLY A 167 7.46 12.17 5.92
N PRO A 168 7.69 13.08 6.89
CA PRO A 168 7.35 12.85 8.30
C PRO A 168 5.88 12.48 8.51
N TRP A 169 4.95 13.17 7.86
CA TRP A 169 3.51 12.89 7.98
C TRP A 169 3.15 11.50 7.44
N GLU A 170 3.77 11.05 6.35
CA GLU A 170 3.56 9.73 5.77
C GLU A 170 4.06 8.63 6.71
N ILE A 171 5.23 8.86 7.33
CA ILE A 171 5.81 7.97 8.34
C ILE A 171 4.88 7.86 9.55
N ASP A 172 4.31 8.98 10.02
CA ASP A 172 3.36 8.98 11.14
C ASP A 172 2.08 8.21 10.79
N CYS A 173 1.56 8.34 9.56
CA CYS A 173 0.40 7.56 9.11
C CYS A 173 0.70 6.05 9.07
N LEU A 174 1.87 5.66 8.55
CA LEU A 174 2.32 4.27 8.51
C LEU A 174 2.50 3.69 9.92
N ALA A 175 3.16 4.44 10.81
CA ALA A 175 3.34 4.03 12.21
C ALA A 175 2.00 3.88 12.95
N GLN A 176 1.04 4.75 12.67
CA GLN A 176 -0.30 4.67 13.25
C GLN A 176 -1.08 3.46 12.71
N ALA A 177 -1.04 3.21 11.40
CA ALA A 177 -1.66 2.04 10.79
C ALA A 177 -1.06 0.74 11.36
N LEU A 178 0.27 0.68 11.47
CA LEU A 178 0.96 -0.47 12.06
C LEU A 178 0.56 -0.69 13.53
N ARG A 179 0.51 0.37 14.34
CA ARG A 179 0.08 0.29 15.73
C ARG A 179 -1.33 -0.26 15.87
N ILE A 180 -2.26 0.20 15.03
CA ILE A 180 -3.65 -0.30 15.02
C ILE A 180 -3.68 -1.80 14.68
N ALA A 181 -2.90 -2.25 13.70
CA ALA A 181 -2.79 -3.66 13.35
C ALA A 181 -2.22 -4.51 14.50
N GLU A 182 -1.18 -4.03 15.18
CA GLU A 182 -0.60 -4.71 16.35
C GLU A 182 -1.59 -4.78 17.52
N GLU A 183 -2.31 -3.71 17.81
CA GLU A 183 -3.35 -3.69 18.86
C GLU A 183 -4.51 -4.64 18.52
N SER A 184 -4.83 -4.84 17.25
CA SER A 184 -5.86 -5.81 16.84
C SER A 184 -5.40 -7.26 17.04
N ILE A 185 -4.09 -7.57 16.83
CA ILE A 185 -3.54 -8.88 17.19
C ILE A 185 -3.67 -9.11 18.70
N HIS A 186 -3.36 -8.12 19.53
CA HIS A 186 -3.52 -8.23 20.98
C HIS A 186 -4.99 -8.50 21.37
N ALA A 187 -5.95 -7.85 20.71
CA ALA A 187 -7.37 -8.12 20.94
C ALA A 187 -7.74 -9.57 20.61
N VAL A 188 -7.27 -10.08 19.47
CA VAL A 188 -7.50 -11.49 19.09
C VAL A 188 -6.85 -12.44 20.09
N LEU A 189 -5.56 -12.24 20.44
CA LEU A 189 -4.84 -13.09 21.38
C LEU A 189 -5.54 -13.17 22.76
N GLY A 190 -6.20 -12.10 23.20
CA GLY A 190 -6.94 -12.05 24.45
C GLY A 190 -8.23 -12.90 24.49
N GLU A 191 -8.74 -13.30 23.31
CA GLU A 191 -9.99 -14.04 23.18
C GLU A 191 -9.79 -15.46 22.60
N LEU A 192 -8.58 -15.78 22.08
CA LEU A 192 -8.27 -17.08 21.52
C LEU A 192 -8.28 -18.16 22.61
N LYS A 193 -8.99 -19.25 22.32
CA LYS A 193 -9.05 -20.49 23.13
C LYS A 193 -9.33 -21.69 22.26
N ALA A 194 -9.17 -22.88 22.78
CA ALA A 194 -9.56 -24.09 22.07
C ALA A 194 -11.04 -24.01 21.62
N GLY A 195 -11.29 -24.31 20.35
CA GLY A 195 -12.61 -24.24 19.73
C GLY A 195 -12.92 -22.90 19.03
N THR A 196 -12.20 -21.82 19.27
CA THR A 196 -12.33 -20.58 18.46
C THR A 196 -12.02 -20.87 17.00
N THR A 197 -12.84 -20.42 16.07
CA THR A 197 -12.64 -20.61 14.64
C THR A 197 -11.77 -19.49 14.03
N GLU A 198 -11.16 -19.75 12.87
CA GLU A 198 -10.42 -18.73 12.12
C GLU A 198 -11.32 -17.52 11.77
N ARG A 199 -12.59 -17.77 11.46
CA ARG A 199 -13.57 -16.73 11.16
C ARG A 199 -13.86 -15.82 12.36
N GLU A 200 -14.10 -16.41 13.54
CA GLU A 200 -14.29 -15.65 14.78
C GLU A 200 -13.05 -14.80 15.11
N ALA A 201 -11.85 -15.34 14.93
CA ALA A 201 -10.60 -14.58 15.12
C ALA A 201 -10.48 -13.39 14.17
N VAL A 202 -10.89 -13.55 12.90
CA VAL A 202 -10.93 -12.45 11.93
C VAL A 202 -11.97 -11.40 12.31
N GLU A 203 -13.16 -11.78 12.77
CA GLU A 203 -14.19 -10.85 13.23
C GLU A 203 -13.69 -9.96 14.39
N ILE A 204 -12.97 -10.51 15.36
CA ILE A 204 -12.35 -9.76 16.45
C ILE A 204 -11.35 -8.73 15.91
N HIS A 205 -10.49 -9.14 14.97
CA HIS A 205 -9.53 -8.25 14.31
C HIS A 205 -10.24 -7.09 13.61
N GLU A 206 -11.22 -7.39 12.76
CA GLU A 206 -11.95 -6.38 11.99
C GLU A 206 -12.67 -5.38 12.87
N HIS A 207 -13.33 -5.83 13.94
CA HIS A 207 -13.94 -4.98 14.96
C HIS A 207 -12.90 -4.05 15.63
N ALA A 208 -11.75 -4.60 16.03
CA ALA A 208 -10.70 -3.84 16.69
C ALA A 208 -10.11 -2.74 15.79
N VAL A 209 -9.96 -3.02 14.49
CA VAL A 209 -9.49 -2.06 13.48
C VAL A 209 -10.53 -0.98 13.22
N ALA A 210 -11.80 -1.37 12.98
CA ALA A 210 -12.88 -0.43 12.70
C ALA A 210 -13.14 0.54 13.86
N ALA A 211 -13.06 0.07 15.11
CA ALA A 211 -13.18 0.89 16.31
C ALA A 211 -12.11 2.00 16.42
N ARG A 212 -11.03 1.91 15.62
CA ARG A 212 -9.93 2.89 15.58
C ARG A 212 -9.93 3.76 14.32
N ASN A 213 -11.07 3.85 13.62
CA ASN A 213 -11.24 4.60 12.38
C ASN A 213 -10.23 4.18 11.28
N ALA A 214 -9.93 2.89 11.20
CA ALA A 214 -9.12 2.28 10.15
C ALA A 214 -9.94 1.22 9.41
N THR A 215 -9.49 0.84 8.21
CA THR A 215 -10.14 -0.19 7.40
C THR A 215 -9.30 -1.47 7.46
N PRO A 216 -9.87 -2.64 7.77
CA PRO A 216 -9.15 -3.92 7.71
C PRO A 216 -8.58 -4.17 6.32
N TYR A 217 -7.38 -4.76 6.28
CA TYR A 217 -6.68 -5.01 5.04
C TYR A 217 -5.86 -6.30 5.13
N ALA A 218 -5.87 -7.11 4.05
CA ALA A 218 -5.07 -8.32 3.89
C ALA A 218 -5.14 -9.27 5.10
N THR A 219 -6.34 -9.48 5.63
CA THR A 219 -6.56 -10.25 6.86
C THR A 219 -6.40 -11.75 6.60
N THR A 220 -5.34 -12.34 7.13
CA THR A 220 -5.11 -13.78 7.20
C THR A 220 -4.82 -14.16 8.64
N ILE A 221 -5.75 -14.88 9.29
CA ILE A 221 -5.55 -15.54 10.58
C ILE A 221 -5.85 -17.01 10.35
N THR A 222 -4.84 -17.86 10.52
CA THR A 222 -4.93 -19.28 10.20
C THR A 222 -4.35 -20.13 11.31
N PHE A 223 -4.91 -21.34 11.48
CA PHE A 223 -4.58 -22.25 12.57
C PHE A 223 -4.02 -23.59 12.06
N GLY A 224 -3.07 -24.16 12.78
CA GLY A 224 -2.49 -25.49 12.54
C GLY A 224 -2.01 -25.66 11.08
N GLU A 225 -2.51 -26.65 10.36
CA GLU A 225 -2.14 -26.95 8.97
C GLU A 225 -2.49 -25.82 7.98
N ASN A 226 -3.51 -25.00 8.28
CA ASN A 226 -3.88 -23.86 7.43
C ASN A 226 -2.83 -22.73 7.49
N THR A 227 -1.95 -22.71 8.51
CA THR A 227 -0.85 -21.75 8.55
C THR A 227 0.10 -21.90 7.37
N ALA A 228 0.14 -23.10 6.74
CA ALA A 228 0.94 -23.39 5.55
C ALA A 228 0.38 -22.74 4.26
N LEU A 229 -0.81 -22.15 4.30
CA LEU A 229 -1.45 -21.52 3.13
C LEU A 229 -1.07 -20.03 3.09
N PRO A 230 -0.21 -19.59 2.17
CA PRO A 230 0.31 -18.21 2.16
C PRO A 230 -0.78 -17.13 2.07
N ALA A 231 -1.81 -17.38 1.27
CA ALA A 231 -2.95 -16.49 1.08
C ALA A 231 -4.23 -17.34 1.23
N ALA A 232 -4.88 -17.21 2.39
CA ALA A 232 -6.08 -17.98 2.70
C ALA A 232 -7.15 -17.07 3.30
N TYR A 233 -8.39 -17.30 2.87
CA TYR A 233 -9.54 -16.77 3.57
C TYR A 233 -9.79 -17.57 4.86
N PRO A 234 -10.36 -16.96 5.91
CA PRO A 234 -10.69 -17.65 7.16
C PRO A 234 -11.74 -18.75 6.91
N THR A 235 -11.57 -19.87 7.61
CA THR A 235 -12.46 -21.03 7.53
C THR A 235 -13.17 -21.27 8.86
N GLU A 236 -14.00 -22.31 8.93
CA GLU A 236 -14.62 -22.80 10.17
C GLU A 236 -13.67 -23.73 10.97
N ARG A 237 -12.38 -23.80 10.58
CA ARG A 237 -11.41 -24.57 11.33
C ARG A 237 -11.25 -24.00 12.73
N ALA A 238 -11.50 -24.84 13.72
CA ALA A 238 -11.37 -24.50 15.13
C ALA A 238 -9.94 -24.72 15.63
N LEU A 239 -9.46 -23.82 16.49
CA LEU A 239 -8.17 -23.87 17.16
C LEU A 239 -8.11 -25.07 18.11
N ARG A 240 -7.00 -25.80 18.09
CA ARG A 240 -6.75 -27.00 18.93
C ARG A 240 -5.44 -26.84 19.69
N ALA A 241 -5.32 -27.53 20.80
CA ALA A 241 -4.05 -27.59 21.53
C ALA A 241 -2.90 -28.10 20.62
N GLY A 242 -1.75 -27.42 20.69
CA GLY A 242 -0.59 -27.64 19.83
C GLY A 242 -0.62 -26.94 18.48
N ASP A 243 -1.73 -26.30 18.10
CA ASP A 243 -1.80 -25.56 16.85
C ASP A 243 -0.97 -24.28 16.89
N LEU A 244 -0.17 -24.08 15.85
CA LEU A 244 0.35 -22.75 15.53
C LEU A 244 -0.79 -21.85 15.04
N VAL A 245 -0.73 -20.59 15.42
CA VAL A 245 -1.58 -19.51 14.94
C VAL A 245 -0.71 -18.53 14.16
N ARG A 246 -1.04 -18.30 12.90
CA ARG A 246 -0.36 -17.31 12.06
C ARG A 246 -1.25 -16.09 11.85
N PHE A 247 -0.79 -14.96 12.30
CA PHE A 247 -1.33 -13.65 11.98
C PHE A 247 -0.54 -13.07 10.82
N ASP A 248 -1.22 -12.72 9.75
CA ASP A 248 -0.67 -11.99 8.60
C ASP A 248 -1.76 -11.01 8.14
N LEU A 249 -1.72 -9.80 8.68
CA LEU A 249 -2.85 -8.90 8.63
C LEU A 249 -2.41 -7.44 8.72
N GLY A 250 -3.34 -6.55 8.39
CA GLY A 250 -3.08 -5.14 8.44
C GLY A 250 -4.32 -4.27 8.44
N CYS A 251 -4.10 -2.99 8.38
CA CYS A 251 -5.16 -2.01 8.18
C CYS A 251 -4.69 -0.83 7.32
N ILE A 252 -5.66 -0.05 6.87
CA ILE A 252 -5.44 1.20 6.14
C ILE A 252 -5.87 2.35 7.05
N PHE A 253 -4.95 3.26 7.34
CA PHE A 253 -5.20 4.49 8.07
C PHE A 253 -4.78 5.70 7.23
N LYS A 254 -5.74 6.59 6.91
CA LYS A 254 -5.52 7.75 6.02
C LYS A 254 -4.87 7.39 4.68
N GLY A 255 -5.24 6.23 4.12
CA GLY A 255 -4.69 5.70 2.87
C GLY A 255 -3.39 4.90 3.01
N TYR A 256 -2.65 5.05 4.09
CA TYR A 256 -1.40 4.32 4.35
C TYR A 256 -1.65 2.97 5.01
N ARG A 257 -0.84 1.97 4.66
CA ARG A 257 -1.01 0.59 5.09
C ARG A 257 -0.07 0.23 6.23
N GLY A 258 -0.62 -0.30 7.33
CA GLY A 258 0.12 -1.05 8.33
C GLY A 258 -0.04 -2.53 8.04
N ASP A 259 1.04 -3.28 8.04
CA ASP A 259 1.06 -4.72 7.75
C ASP A 259 2.04 -5.41 8.69
N VAL A 260 1.59 -6.43 9.39
CA VAL A 260 2.34 -7.14 10.42
C VAL A 260 2.05 -8.64 10.37
N ALA A 261 3.07 -9.46 10.60
CA ALA A 261 2.89 -10.88 10.83
C ALA A 261 3.50 -11.28 12.17
N ARG A 262 2.73 -12.04 12.94
CA ARG A 262 3.11 -12.60 14.23
C ARG A 262 2.64 -14.04 14.35
N MET A 263 3.24 -14.77 15.28
CA MET A 263 2.90 -16.17 15.53
C MET A 263 2.50 -16.37 16.99
N ALA A 264 1.53 -17.25 17.19
CA ALA A 264 1.21 -17.81 18.51
C ALA A 264 1.07 -19.33 18.42
N VAL A 265 0.96 -19.98 19.55
CA VAL A 265 0.68 -21.41 19.69
C VAL A 265 -0.25 -21.62 20.88
N LEU A 266 -1.23 -22.50 20.76
CA LEU A 266 -2.06 -22.91 21.88
C LEU A 266 -1.40 -24.10 22.61
N GLY A 267 -0.90 -23.86 23.82
CA GLY A 267 -0.06 -24.81 24.55
C GLY A 267 1.39 -24.83 24.04
N GLU A 268 2.07 -25.96 24.13
CA GLU A 268 3.47 -26.06 23.75
C GLU A 268 3.63 -26.27 22.23
N PRO A 269 4.59 -25.56 21.59
CA PRO A 269 4.86 -25.74 20.16
C PRO A 269 5.52 -27.10 19.89
N ASP A 270 5.19 -27.72 18.76
CA ASP A 270 5.99 -28.82 18.21
C ASP A 270 7.42 -28.37 17.93
N VAL A 271 8.39 -29.28 18.19
CA VAL A 271 9.84 -29.02 18.00
C VAL A 271 10.16 -28.54 16.57
N ARG A 272 9.48 -29.05 15.56
CA ARG A 272 9.69 -28.61 14.17
C ARG A 272 9.15 -27.20 13.93
N GLY A 273 8.00 -26.89 14.50
CA GLY A 273 7.39 -25.57 14.43
C GLY A 273 8.25 -24.53 15.10
N GLN A 274 8.76 -24.82 16.32
CA GLN A 274 9.68 -23.95 17.05
C GLN A 274 10.98 -23.71 16.27
N ARG A 275 11.60 -24.78 15.74
CA ARG A 275 12.82 -24.65 14.93
C ARG A 275 12.60 -23.79 13.67
N ALA A 276 11.48 -23.95 12.99
CA ALA A 276 11.16 -23.15 11.82
C ALA A 276 10.93 -21.69 12.19
N TYR A 277 10.26 -21.45 13.32
CA TYR A 277 10.07 -20.11 13.86
C TYR A 277 11.41 -19.42 14.16
N ASP A 278 12.30 -20.08 14.88
CA ASP A 278 13.63 -19.56 15.24
C ASP A 278 14.46 -19.23 13.99
N ALA A 279 14.39 -20.08 12.96
CA ALA A 279 15.10 -19.85 11.71
C ALA A 279 14.53 -18.66 10.92
N VAL A 280 13.20 -18.50 10.86
CA VAL A 280 12.53 -17.36 10.22
C VAL A 280 12.87 -16.06 10.95
N GLU A 281 12.82 -16.06 12.28
CA GLU A 281 13.15 -14.91 13.11
C GLU A 281 14.60 -14.46 12.91
N ALA A 282 15.54 -15.43 12.89
CA ALA A 282 16.96 -15.18 12.62
C ALA A 282 17.17 -14.57 11.21
N GLY A 283 16.43 -15.01 10.22
CA GLY A 283 16.47 -14.44 8.87
C GLY A 283 15.95 -13.00 8.82
N VAL A 284 14.84 -12.71 9.51
CA VAL A 284 14.34 -11.33 9.64
C VAL A 284 15.40 -10.46 10.31
N GLN A 285 16.00 -10.91 11.43
CA GLN A 285 17.03 -10.16 12.13
C GLN A 285 18.24 -9.88 11.23
N ALA A 286 18.74 -10.88 10.51
CA ALA A 286 19.87 -10.71 9.58
C ALA A 286 19.54 -9.69 8.46
N GLY A 287 18.29 -9.68 7.95
CA GLY A 287 17.82 -8.68 7.01
C GLY A 287 17.81 -7.27 7.61
N LEU A 288 17.29 -7.12 8.85
CA LEU A 288 17.27 -5.85 9.58
C LEU A 288 18.68 -5.27 9.79
N ASP A 289 19.63 -6.12 10.18
CA ASP A 289 21.02 -5.73 10.44
C ASP A 289 21.76 -5.28 9.16
N ALA A 290 21.30 -5.70 7.99
CA ALA A 290 21.85 -5.31 6.70
C ALA A 290 21.32 -3.96 6.20
N ILE A 291 20.22 -3.43 6.75
CA ILE A 291 19.56 -2.22 6.25
C ILE A 291 20.35 -0.97 6.63
N ARG A 292 20.82 -0.24 5.61
CA ARG A 292 21.39 1.10 5.75
C ARG A 292 21.34 1.84 4.41
N PRO A 293 21.38 3.18 4.39
CA PRO A 293 21.41 3.96 3.15
C PRO A 293 22.56 3.52 2.22
N GLY A 294 22.29 3.42 0.92
CA GLY A 294 23.25 3.01 -0.10
C GLY A 294 23.40 1.49 -0.29
N VAL A 295 22.92 0.67 0.65
CA VAL A 295 22.87 -0.79 0.48
C VAL A 295 21.79 -1.15 -0.53
N HIS A 296 22.07 -2.06 -1.46
CA HIS A 296 21.09 -2.56 -2.41
C HIS A 296 20.11 -3.55 -1.76
N GLY A 297 18.85 -3.51 -2.15
CA GLY A 297 17.84 -4.44 -1.66
C GLY A 297 18.22 -5.92 -1.85
N GLY A 298 19.03 -6.23 -2.88
CA GLY A 298 19.59 -7.57 -3.09
C GLY A 298 20.50 -8.04 -1.96
N ALA A 299 21.33 -7.18 -1.39
CA ALA A 299 22.20 -7.53 -0.28
C ALA A 299 21.42 -7.82 1.01
N VAL A 300 20.34 -7.06 1.26
CA VAL A 300 19.42 -7.34 2.37
C VAL A 300 18.72 -8.68 2.20
N PHE A 301 18.29 -8.98 0.97
CA PHE A 301 17.70 -10.28 0.62
C PHE A 301 18.68 -11.43 0.87
N GLU A 302 19.91 -11.31 0.43
CA GLU A 302 20.94 -12.34 0.62
C GLU A 302 21.25 -12.57 2.10
N ALA A 303 21.37 -11.50 2.88
CA ALA A 303 21.59 -11.59 4.34
C ALA A 303 20.42 -12.31 5.02
N ALA A 304 19.17 -11.95 4.71
CA ALA A 304 17.99 -12.55 5.28
C ALA A 304 17.89 -14.06 4.94
N VAL A 305 18.11 -14.45 3.68
CA VAL A 305 18.07 -15.86 3.24
C VAL A 305 19.20 -16.67 3.90
N ALA A 306 20.40 -16.10 3.98
CA ALA A 306 21.55 -16.74 4.64
C ALA A 306 21.28 -16.95 6.14
N GLY A 307 20.66 -15.98 6.81
CA GLY A 307 20.25 -16.06 8.21
C GLY A 307 19.31 -17.24 8.48
N VAL A 308 18.26 -17.40 7.67
CA VAL A 308 17.33 -18.54 7.77
C VAL A 308 18.05 -19.89 7.58
N ARG A 309 18.90 -19.98 6.57
CA ARG A 309 19.65 -21.21 6.28
C ARG A 309 20.59 -21.62 7.41
N ALA A 310 21.34 -20.65 7.93
CA ALA A 310 22.28 -20.87 9.03
C ALA A 310 21.57 -21.28 10.33
N ALA A 311 20.34 -20.78 10.54
CA ALA A 311 19.55 -21.05 11.75
C ALA A 311 18.76 -22.38 11.71
N GLY A 312 18.88 -23.18 10.64
CA GLY A 312 18.35 -24.54 10.64
C GLY A 312 17.46 -24.96 9.50
N LEU A 313 17.27 -24.12 8.48
CA LEU A 313 16.53 -24.43 7.25
C LEU A 313 17.46 -24.31 6.02
N PRO A 314 18.43 -25.21 5.83
CA PRO A 314 19.48 -25.06 4.81
C PRO A 314 18.94 -24.98 3.37
N GLU A 315 17.79 -25.60 3.10
CA GLU A 315 17.14 -25.58 1.77
C GLU A 315 16.17 -24.39 1.57
N PHE A 316 16.15 -23.42 2.51
CA PHE A 316 15.26 -22.28 2.42
C PHE A 316 15.49 -21.48 1.13
N ARG A 317 14.38 -21.15 0.44
CA ARG A 317 14.37 -20.40 -0.82
C ARG A 317 13.26 -19.36 -0.80
N ARG A 318 13.58 -18.16 -1.27
CA ARG A 318 12.61 -17.07 -1.44
C ARG A 318 12.91 -16.28 -2.70
N HIS A 319 11.91 -15.59 -3.23
CA HIS A 319 12.04 -14.69 -4.37
C HIS A 319 12.23 -13.22 -3.95
N HIS A 320 11.84 -12.87 -2.73
CA HIS A 320 12.16 -11.61 -2.04
C HIS A 320 12.16 -11.82 -0.52
N ALA A 321 12.74 -10.88 0.22
CA ALA A 321 12.70 -10.81 1.67
C ALA A 321 11.95 -9.55 2.16
N GLY A 322 11.09 -8.99 1.30
CA GLY A 322 10.29 -7.81 1.60
C GLY A 322 10.33 -6.75 0.50
N HIS A 323 9.77 -5.61 0.80
CA HIS A 323 9.61 -4.49 -0.13
C HIS A 323 9.23 -3.21 0.63
N GLY A 324 9.19 -2.07 -0.06
CA GLY A 324 8.59 -0.84 0.45
C GLY A 324 7.09 -0.99 0.72
N ILE A 325 6.57 -0.14 1.59
CA ILE A 325 5.14 -0.06 1.93
C ILE A 325 4.73 1.41 2.03
N GLY A 326 3.48 1.72 1.68
CA GLY A 326 2.96 3.08 1.69
C GLY A 326 1.47 3.14 1.39
N LEU A 327 1.10 3.85 0.35
CA LEU A 327 -0.27 3.89 -0.19
C LEU A 327 -0.63 2.58 -0.91
N GLU A 328 0.36 1.81 -1.34
CA GLU A 328 0.17 0.46 -1.86
C GLU A 328 0.75 -0.58 -0.92
N PRO A 329 0.26 -1.84 -0.99
CA PRO A 329 0.75 -2.92 -0.12
C PRO A 329 2.21 -3.27 -0.38
N ALA A 330 2.63 -3.11 -1.62
CA ALA A 330 3.99 -3.37 -2.06
C ALA A 330 4.45 -2.25 -2.99
N GLU A 331 5.49 -1.56 -2.59
CA GLU A 331 6.12 -0.47 -3.32
C GLU A 331 7.62 -0.72 -3.47
N ALA A 332 8.26 0.04 -4.36
CA ALA A 332 9.72 0.12 -4.37
C ALA A 332 10.25 0.72 -3.04
N PRO A 333 11.46 0.32 -2.59
CA PRO A 333 12.35 -0.65 -3.22
C PRO A 333 11.96 -2.10 -2.91
N TRP A 334 12.45 -3.05 -3.72
CA TRP A 334 12.28 -4.47 -3.50
C TRP A 334 13.53 -5.09 -2.86
N LEU A 335 13.34 -5.88 -1.81
CA LEU A 335 14.40 -6.67 -1.18
C LEU A 335 14.50 -8.02 -1.90
N ARG A 336 15.11 -8.00 -3.09
CA ARG A 336 15.29 -9.17 -3.98
C ARG A 336 16.56 -9.01 -4.81
N PRO A 337 17.04 -10.07 -5.49
CA PRO A 337 18.17 -9.94 -6.43
C PRO A 337 17.95 -8.81 -7.42
N GLY A 338 18.93 -7.92 -7.58
CA GLY A 338 18.83 -6.73 -8.44
C GLY A 338 17.98 -5.60 -7.87
N GLY A 339 17.58 -5.64 -6.60
CA GLY A 339 16.83 -4.57 -5.95
C GLY A 339 17.62 -3.26 -5.86
N ASP A 340 16.90 -2.13 -5.93
CA ASP A 340 17.45 -0.77 -5.90
C ASP A 340 18.20 -0.45 -4.61
N PRO A 341 19.11 0.57 -4.61
CA PRO A 341 19.74 1.05 -3.40
C PRO A 341 18.72 1.69 -2.45
N LEU A 342 18.90 1.46 -1.16
CA LEU A 342 18.07 2.03 -0.11
C LEU A 342 18.44 3.50 0.15
N GLU A 343 17.43 4.34 0.34
CA GLU A 343 17.58 5.74 0.72
C GLU A 343 17.00 5.99 2.13
N ALA A 344 17.57 6.94 2.86
CA ALA A 344 16.98 7.39 4.12
C ALA A 344 15.58 7.98 3.88
N GLY A 345 14.63 7.63 4.73
CA GLY A 345 13.20 7.95 4.59
C GLY A 345 12.38 6.86 3.89
N MET A 346 13.00 5.83 3.31
CA MET A 346 12.26 4.66 2.85
C MET A 346 11.71 3.87 4.02
N VAL A 347 10.47 3.35 3.88
CA VAL A 347 9.84 2.46 4.84
C VAL A 347 9.68 1.11 4.19
N LEU A 348 10.25 0.09 4.81
CA LEU A 348 10.35 -1.27 4.29
C LEU A 348 9.58 -2.23 5.18
N ARG A 349 9.06 -3.29 4.59
CA ARG A 349 8.61 -4.49 5.27
C ARG A 349 9.63 -5.61 5.03
N VAL A 350 10.15 -6.20 6.10
CA VAL A 350 11.12 -7.31 6.05
C VAL A 350 10.44 -8.58 6.51
N GLU A 351 10.56 -9.65 5.74
CA GLU A 351 9.95 -10.95 6.01
C GLU A 351 10.73 -12.11 5.40
N THR A 352 10.71 -13.26 6.05
CA THR A 352 11.30 -14.52 5.55
C THR A 352 10.36 -15.70 5.80
N PRO A 353 9.08 -15.66 5.34
CA PRO A 353 8.14 -16.71 5.68
C PRO A 353 8.55 -18.09 5.14
N TYR A 354 8.23 -19.12 5.92
CA TYR A 354 8.40 -20.52 5.58
C TYR A 354 7.04 -21.23 5.54
N TYR A 355 6.80 -21.99 4.50
CA TYR A 355 5.55 -22.74 4.32
C TYR A 355 5.85 -24.18 3.94
N GLU A 356 5.27 -25.13 4.69
CA GLU A 356 5.34 -26.57 4.42
C GLU A 356 3.92 -27.11 4.23
N LEU A 357 3.51 -27.28 2.98
CA LEU A 357 2.14 -27.71 2.65
C LEU A 357 1.83 -29.08 3.28
N GLY A 358 0.70 -29.18 3.95
CA GLY A 358 0.31 -30.37 4.72
C GLY A 358 0.98 -30.47 6.10
N GLY A 359 1.79 -29.48 6.46
CA GLY A 359 2.42 -29.31 7.75
C GLY A 359 1.99 -28.01 8.42
N PHE A 360 2.84 -27.00 8.38
CA PHE A 360 2.60 -25.69 8.99
C PHE A 360 3.30 -24.55 8.22
N GLY A 361 2.95 -23.32 8.53
CA GLY A 361 3.62 -22.12 8.05
C GLY A 361 4.00 -21.17 9.18
N VAL A 362 5.11 -20.49 9.00
CA VAL A 362 5.63 -19.47 9.90
C VAL A 362 5.88 -18.19 9.14
N ASN A 363 5.40 -17.08 9.68
CA ASN A 363 5.69 -15.75 9.14
C ASN A 363 5.90 -14.73 10.26
N VAL A 364 7.00 -13.99 10.15
CA VAL A 364 7.30 -12.83 10.99
C VAL A 364 7.63 -11.67 10.08
N LYS A 365 6.99 -10.52 10.30
CA LYS A 365 7.22 -9.29 9.52
C LYS A 365 7.59 -8.13 10.43
N GLU A 366 8.57 -7.36 10.01
CA GLU A 366 8.94 -6.10 10.63
C GLU A 366 8.87 -4.95 9.65
N THR A 367 8.28 -3.85 10.09
CA THR A 367 8.31 -2.57 9.36
C THR A 367 9.49 -1.75 9.85
N VAL A 368 10.30 -1.27 8.92
CA VAL A 368 11.58 -0.61 9.18
C VAL A 368 11.65 0.71 8.45
N LEU A 369 11.96 1.78 9.18
CA LEU A 369 12.36 3.06 8.60
C LEU A 369 13.86 3.04 8.34
N VAL A 370 14.28 3.30 7.11
CA VAL A 370 15.67 3.53 6.76
C VAL A 370 16.07 4.92 7.23
N THR A 371 16.96 5.01 8.20
CA THR A 371 17.50 6.26 8.74
C THR A 371 18.95 6.45 8.30
N ARG A 372 19.52 7.65 8.52
CA ARG A 372 20.95 7.90 8.25
C ARG A 372 21.87 6.95 9.04
N GLY A 373 21.43 6.47 10.20
CA GLY A 373 22.17 5.54 11.06
C GLY A 373 21.96 4.06 10.75
N GLY A 374 21.03 3.72 9.86
CA GLY A 374 20.64 2.32 9.56
C GLY A 374 19.13 2.09 9.64
N GLY A 375 18.72 0.82 9.71
CA GLY A 375 17.32 0.45 9.90
C GLY A 375 16.84 0.73 11.33
N THR A 376 15.67 1.35 11.46
CA THR A 376 14.96 1.53 12.73
C THR A 376 13.63 0.82 12.65
N VAL A 377 13.42 -0.20 13.48
CA VAL A 377 12.15 -0.95 13.56
C VAL A 377 11.04 -0.02 14.07
N VAL A 378 9.91 -0.01 13.39
CA VAL A 378 8.73 0.80 13.71
C VAL A 378 7.73 0.02 14.57
N ASN A 379 7.73 -1.32 14.45
CA ASN A 379 6.90 -2.21 15.27
C ASN A 379 7.13 -2.02 16.75
N ARG A 380 6.07 -2.17 17.53
CA ARG A 380 6.09 -2.11 19.00
C ARG A 380 5.83 -3.46 19.67
N SER A 381 5.08 -4.34 18.98
CA SER A 381 4.82 -5.70 19.47
C SER A 381 6.07 -6.56 19.41
N HIS A 382 6.27 -7.37 20.44
CA HIS A 382 7.36 -8.34 20.47
C HIS A 382 7.24 -9.34 19.32
N ARG A 383 8.37 -9.74 18.74
CA ARG A 383 8.42 -10.74 17.67
C ARG A 383 8.25 -12.18 18.18
N GLY A 384 8.57 -12.45 19.41
CA GLY A 384 8.58 -13.79 20.01
C GLY A 384 7.29 -14.57 19.76
N LEU A 385 7.42 -15.90 19.63
CA LEU A 385 6.27 -16.80 19.58
C LEU A 385 5.44 -16.66 20.86
N VAL A 386 4.18 -16.28 20.73
CA VAL A 386 3.27 -16.12 21.88
C VAL A 386 2.71 -17.48 22.25
N ILE A 387 2.84 -17.87 23.51
CA ILE A 387 2.26 -19.11 24.05
C ILE A 387 0.94 -18.75 24.71
N LEU A 388 -0.14 -19.40 24.25
CA LEU A 388 -1.50 -19.31 24.83
C LEU A 388 -1.75 -20.52 25.73
N ASP A 389 -2.41 -20.31 26.87
CA ASP A 389 -2.77 -21.35 27.84
C ASP A 389 -4.03 -22.14 27.45
#